data_1793222ca8dcdb20adfddae4473102ce
#
_entry.id   1793222ca8dcdb20adfddae4473102ce
#
_cell.length_a   1.000
_cell.length_b   1.000
_cell.length_c   1.000
_cell.angle_alpha   90.00
_cell.angle_beta   90.00
_cell.angle_gamma   90.00
#
_symmetry.space_group_name_H-M   'P 1'
#
loop_
_entity.id
_entity.type
_entity.pdbx_description
1 polymer ?
#
loop_
_entity_poly.entity_id
_entity_poly.type
_entity_poly.pdbx_seq_one_letter_code
_entity_poly.pdbx_strand_id
1 'polypeptide(L)'
;MHILLVGATGPSGIAFAQEALVAGHRLTIFARNPTKLPENISTSSNVTIVKGEFDDMEAARKAIQTGATALISFAGPQPPAKGTPVSAFYDRFFRLIKEDKENSIRRCLVLATPSFQVAEDRSSWKWWFIVSVIRMLGGDAYADIVGIGKVVSALPVDEVEWTLFRVPVLTNGDYKPVQTAMVGDGNDGLTLSRKSNAVWVLQELEEKKWVGRAPALSNPA
;
A
#
# COMPACT_ATOMS: atom_id res chain seq x y z
N MET A 1 1.19 16.46 6.84
CA MET A 1 2.44 15.79 6.44
C MET A 1 2.63 15.89 4.93
N HIS A 2 3.81 15.54 4.41
CA HIS A 2 4.04 15.37 2.97
C HIS A 2 4.18 13.87 2.66
N ILE A 3 3.30 13.34 1.81
CA ILE A 3 3.17 11.90 1.53
C ILE A 3 3.53 11.63 0.07
N LEU A 4 4.42 10.68 -0.17
CA LEU A 4 4.62 10.10 -1.50
C LEU A 4 3.60 8.96 -1.68
N LEU A 5 2.74 9.10 -2.67
CA LEU A 5 1.66 8.16 -2.97
C LEU A 5 1.94 7.39 -4.25
N VAL A 6 2.03 6.08 -4.14
CA VAL A 6 2.16 5.15 -5.27
C VAL A 6 0.87 4.37 -5.44
N GLY A 7 0.45 4.12 -6.68
CA GLY A 7 -0.84 3.48 -6.98
C GLY A 7 -2.05 4.41 -6.86
N ALA A 8 -1.83 5.72 -6.90
CA ALA A 8 -2.85 6.77 -6.75
C ALA A 8 -3.97 6.72 -7.82
N THR A 9 -3.72 6.15 -8.99
CA THR A 9 -4.69 6.08 -10.10
C THR A 9 -5.66 4.90 -10.00
N GLY A 10 -5.45 4.00 -9.05
CA GLY A 10 -6.37 2.92 -8.72
C GLY A 10 -7.49 3.39 -7.77
N PRO A 11 -8.63 2.66 -7.68
CA PRO A 11 -9.76 3.09 -6.84
C PRO A 11 -9.41 3.33 -5.37
N SER A 12 -8.53 2.50 -4.78
CA SER A 12 -8.08 2.67 -3.39
C SER A 12 -7.15 3.86 -3.21
N GLY A 13 -6.24 4.10 -4.17
CA GLY A 13 -5.35 5.25 -4.16
C GLY A 13 -6.10 6.57 -4.35
N ILE A 14 -7.14 6.58 -5.20
CA ILE A 14 -8.03 7.74 -5.35
C ILE A 14 -8.77 8.03 -4.04
N ALA A 15 -9.37 7.01 -3.40
CA ALA A 15 -10.06 7.17 -2.13
C ALA A 15 -9.10 7.71 -1.05
N PHE A 16 -7.88 7.20 -0.98
CA PHE A 16 -6.87 7.70 -0.05
C PHE A 16 -6.47 9.15 -0.34
N ALA A 17 -6.20 9.47 -1.61
CA ALA A 17 -5.79 10.83 -1.99
C ALA A 17 -6.85 11.88 -1.62
N GLN A 18 -8.14 11.54 -1.80
CA GLN A 18 -9.25 12.41 -1.41
C GLN A 18 -9.28 12.64 0.11
N GLU A 19 -9.23 11.60 0.92
CA GLU A 19 -9.22 11.72 2.39
C GLU A 19 -7.96 12.46 2.89
N ALA A 20 -6.80 12.17 2.30
CA ALA A 20 -5.55 12.84 2.67
C ALA A 20 -5.55 14.35 2.36
N LEU A 21 -6.12 14.76 1.22
CA LEU A 21 -6.27 16.17 0.87
C LEU A 21 -7.28 16.89 1.78
N VAL A 22 -8.39 16.24 2.14
CA VAL A 22 -9.35 16.77 3.12
C VAL A 22 -8.71 16.95 4.49
N ALA A 23 -7.81 16.03 4.89
CA ALA A 23 -7.03 16.14 6.12
C ALA A 23 -5.87 17.17 6.04
N GLY A 24 -5.72 17.87 4.92
CA GLY A 24 -4.69 18.91 4.76
C GLY A 24 -3.27 18.41 4.48
N HIS A 25 -3.10 17.16 4.08
CA HIS A 25 -1.79 16.63 3.70
C HIS A 25 -1.36 17.10 2.31
N ARG A 26 -0.04 17.20 2.10
CA ARG A 26 0.55 17.38 0.77
C ARG A 26 0.86 16.01 0.17
N LEU A 27 0.61 15.87 -1.14
CA LEU A 27 0.87 14.62 -1.85
C LEU A 27 1.88 14.82 -2.97
N THR A 28 2.88 13.96 -3.04
CA THR A 28 3.60 13.68 -4.28
C THR A 28 3.04 12.40 -4.85
N ILE A 29 2.45 12.45 -6.02
CA ILE A 29 1.87 11.28 -6.69
C ILE A 29 2.85 10.75 -7.74
N PHE A 30 3.38 9.54 -7.53
CA PHE A 30 4.14 8.83 -8.54
C PHE A 30 3.22 7.93 -9.36
N ALA A 31 3.03 8.24 -10.65
CA ALA A 31 2.06 7.55 -11.47
C ALA A 31 2.48 7.43 -12.94
N ARG A 32 2.27 6.24 -13.52
CA ARG A 32 2.49 5.95 -14.94
C ARG A 32 1.56 6.78 -15.85
N ASN A 33 0.29 6.83 -15.49
CA ASN A 33 -0.73 7.55 -16.26
C ASN A 33 -1.54 8.50 -15.35
N PRO A 34 -1.04 9.72 -15.10
CA PRO A 34 -1.68 10.68 -14.22
C PRO A 34 -3.01 11.23 -14.77
N THR A 35 -3.32 11.07 -16.06
CA THR A 35 -4.60 11.51 -16.63
C THR A 35 -5.81 10.71 -16.10
N LYS A 36 -5.56 9.59 -15.40
CA LYS A 36 -6.60 8.82 -14.71
C LYS A 36 -6.98 9.40 -13.34
N LEU A 37 -6.26 10.40 -12.87
CA LEU A 37 -6.60 11.06 -11.61
C LEU A 37 -7.86 11.94 -11.81
N PRO A 38 -8.80 11.92 -10.88
CA PRO A 38 -9.90 12.89 -10.85
C PRO A 38 -9.38 14.33 -10.83
N GLU A 39 -10.13 15.25 -11.44
CA GLU A 39 -9.75 16.66 -11.57
C GLU A 39 -9.49 17.32 -10.21
N ASN A 40 -10.33 17.07 -9.22
CA ASN A 40 -10.16 17.58 -7.85
C ASN A 40 -8.87 17.14 -7.15
N ILE A 41 -8.22 16.08 -7.62
CA ILE A 41 -6.89 15.66 -7.15
C ILE A 41 -5.81 16.27 -8.03
N SER A 42 -5.92 16.14 -9.36
CA SER A 42 -4.86 16.54 -10.29
C SER A 42 -4.63 18.05 -10.35
N THR A 43 -5.64 18.88 -10.04
CA THR A 43 -5.55 20.34 -10.03
C THR A 43 -5.31 20.95 -8.63
N SER A 44 -5.25 20.11 -7.59
CA SER A 44 -5.03 20.59 -6.22
C SER A 44 -3.63 21.20 -6.06
N SER A 45 -3.54 22.38 -5.43
CA SER A 45 -2.28 23.03 -5.08
C SER A 45 -1.42 22.24 -4.09
N ASN A 46 -2.03 21.27 -3.38
CA ASN A 46 -1.34 20.37 -2.46
C ASN A 46 -0.83 19.10 -3.14
N VAL A 47 -0.93 18.98 -4.47
CA VAL A 47 -0.51 17.80 -5.22
C VAL A 47 0.64 18.14 -6.17
N THR A 48 1.71 17.39 -6.08
CA THR A 48 2.79 17.35 -7.06
C THR A 48 2.74 16.02 -7.80
N ILE A 49 2.75 16.02 -9.11
CA ILE A 49 2.70 14.80 -9.92
C ILE A 49 4.07 14.53 -10.53
N VAL A 50 4.60 13.36 -10.28
CA VAL A 50 5.79 12.81 -10.93
C VAL A 50 5.37 11.66 -11.82
N LYS A 51 5.46 11.84 -13.12
CA LYS A 51 5.16 10.79 -14.10
C LYS A 51 6.35 9.85 -14.22
N GLY A 52 6.10 8.55 -14.08
CA GLY A 52 7.11 7.50 -14.25
C GLY A 52 6.50 6.11 -14.18
N GLU A 53 7.16 5.15 -14.78
CA GLU A 53 6.84 3.72 -14.67
C GLU A 53 7.65 3.06 -13.55
N PHE A 54 7.35 1.80 -13.21
CA PHE A 54 8.05 1.08 -12.13
C PHE A 54 9.51 0.74 -12.43
N ASP A 55 9.94 0.83 -13.67
CA ASP A 55 11.34 0.67 -14.10
C ASP A 55 12.08 2.02 -14.23
N ASP A 56 11.38 3.14 -14.22
CA ASP A 56 11.95 4.49 -14.27
C ASP A 56 12.46 4.93 -12.88
N MET A 57 13.67 4.48 -12.54
CA MET A 57 14.30 4.80 -11.25
C MET A 57 14.75 6.27 -11.15
N GLU A 58 14.89 6.97 -12.26
CA GLU A 58 15.18 8.40 -12.24
C GLU A 58 13.94 9.21 -11.83
N ALA A 59 12.78 8.89 -12.40
CA ALA A 59 11.51 9.49 -11.95
C ALA A 59 11.20 9.10 -10.49
N ALA A 60 11.48 7.87 -10.07
CA ALA A 60 11.34 7.45 -8.68
C ALA A 60 12.23 8.27 -7.73
N ARG A 61 13.48 8.54 -8.11
CA ARG A 61 14.39 9.42 -7.35
C ARG A 61 13.83 10.85 -7.24
N LYS A 62 13.36 11.42 -8.35
CA LYS A 62 12.69 12.74 -8.32
C LYS A 62 11.50 12.77 -7.36
N ALA A 63 10.71 11.70 -7.31
CA ALA A 63 9.58 11.59 -6.40
C ALA A 63 10.02 11.54 -4.92
N ILE A 64 11.10 10.82 -4.60
CA ILE A 64 11.69 10.77 -3.25
C ILE A 64 12.18 12.15 -2.83
N GLN A 65 12.88 12.86 -3.72
CA GLN A 65 13.51 14.15 -3.45
C GLN A 65 12.53 15.33 -3.37
N THR A 66 11.22 15.11 -3.49
CA THR A 66 10.20 16.16 -3.24
C THR A 66 10.06 16.56 -1.77
N GLY A 67 10.76 15.88 -0.86
CA GLY A 67 10.68 16.12 0.58
C GLY A 67 9.52 15.42 1.26
N ALA A 68 8.97 14.37 0.65
CA ALA A 68 7.99 13.51 1.31
C ALA A 68 8.62 12.80 2.52
N THR A 69 7.87 12.73 3.63
CA THR A 69 8.32 12.10 4.88
C THR A 69 7.73 10.71 5.10
N ALA A 70 6.70 10.37 4.32
CA ALA A 70 6.04 9.06 4.35
C ALA A 70 5.77 8.55 2.93
N LEU A 71 5.87 7.23 2.75
CA LEU A 71 5.41 6.51 1.57
C LEU A 71 4.12 5.78 1.90
N ILE A 72 3.09 6.02 1.10
CA ILE A 72 1.86 5.23 1.12
C ILE A 72 1.70 4.58 -0.25
N SER A 73 1.49 3.28 -0.28
CA SER A 73 1.32 2.61 -1.55
C SER A 73 0.13 1.66 -1.58
N PHE A 74 -0.70 1.87 -2.60
CA PHE A 74 -1.79 1.00 -3.03
C PHE A 74 -1.46 0.24 -4.31
N ALA A 75 -0.19 0.25 -4.72
CA ALA A 75 0.24 -0.50 -5.89
C ALA A 75 0.21 -2.00 -5.63
N GLY A 76 -0.35 -2.71 -6.57
CA GLY A 76 -0.40 -4.17 -6.58
C GLY A 76 -0.52 -4.68 -8.01
N PRO A 77 -0.24 -5.97 -8.24
CA PRO A 77 -0.36 -6.57 -9.57
C PRO A 77 -1.81 -6.53 -10.05
N GLN A 78 -1.97 -6.26 -11.33
CA GLN A 78 -3.28 -6.31 -12.00
C GLN A 78 -3.27 -7.44 -13.04
N PRO A 79 -4.20 -8.41 -12.96
CA PRO A 79 -4.32 -9.44 -13.98
C PRO A 79 -4.73 -8.85 -15.35
N PRO A 80 -4.18 -9.39 -16.46
CA PRO A 80 -3.19 -10.44 -16.53
C PRO A 80 -1.77 -9.89 -16.24
N ALA A 81 -1.19 -10.26 -15.10
CA ALA A 81 0.17 -9.88 -14.74
C ALA A 81 1.18 -10.86 -15.41
N LYS A 82 2.32 -10.33 -15.85
CA LYS A 82 3.48 -11.12 -16.29
C LYS A 82 4.67 -10.77 -15.42
N GLY A 83 5.28 -11.78 -14.82
CA GLY A 83 6.36 -11.60 -13.86
C GLY A 83 5.93 -10.92 -12.57
N THR A 84 6.88 -10.33 -11.88
CA THR A 84 6.69 -9.69 -10.58
C THR A 84 7.13 -8.21 -10.59
N PRO A 85 6.52 -7.35 -11.42
CA PRO A 85 7.02 -5.99 -11.63
C PRO A 85 6.87 -5.09 -10.40
N VAL A 86 5.87 -5.32 -9.55
CA VAL A 86 5.61 -4.46 -8.39
C VAL A 86 6.61 -4.77 -7.26
N SER A 87 6.86 -6.03 -6.95
CA SER A 87 7.85 -6.41 -5.95
C SER A 87 9.28 -6.05 -6.41
N ALA A 88 9.58 -6.20 -7.70
CA ALA A 88 10.84 -5.76 -8.28
C ALA A 88 11.03 -4.24 -8.21
N PHE A 89 9.94 -3.47 -8.39
CA PHE A 89 9.95 -2.02 -8.16
C PHE A 89 10.30 -1.70 -6.71
N TYR A 90 9.63 -2.33 -5.73
CA TYR A 90 9.90 -2.06 -4.32
C TYR A 90 11.32 -2.39 -3.91
N ASP A 91 11.89 -3.49 -4.38
CA ASP A 91 13.28 -3.85 -4.10
C ASP A 91 14.24 -2.72 -4.54
N ARG A 92 14.08 -2.23 -5.77
CA ARG A 92 14.88 -1.12 -6.29
C ARG A 92 14.59 0.21 -5.60
N PHE A 93 13.32 0.49 -5.32
CA PHE A 93 12.87 1.71 -4.70
C PHE A 93 13.37 1.87 -3.26
N PHE A 94 13.35 0.80 -2.46
CA PHE A 94 13.88 0.86 -1.10
C PHE A 94 15.41 0.92 -1.06
N ARG A 95 16.11 0.33 -2.04
CA ARG A 95 17.56 0.58 -2.20
C ARG A 95 17.82 2.06 -2.49
N LEU A 96 17.04 2.65 -3.39
CA LEU A 96 17.14 4.06 -3.72
C LEU A 96 16.89 4.95 -2.49
N ILE A 97 15.87 4.65 -1.68
CA ILE A 97 15.60 5.34 -0.41
C ILE A 97 16.82 5.27 0.54
N LYS A 98 17.47 4.11 0.61
CA LYS A 98 18.63 3.91 1.49
C LYS A 98 19.88 4.66 0.99
N GLU A 99 20.07 4.72 -0.32
CA GLU A 99 21.26 5.33 -0.94
C GLU A 99 21.15 6.86 -1.06
N ASP A 100 19.94 7.39 -1.18
CA ASP A 100 19.69 8.82 -1.40
C ASP A 100 19.79 9.62 -0.10
N LYS A 101 20.83 10.47 0.00
CA LYS A 101 21.08 11.29 1.18
C LYS A 101 20.03 12.41 1.39
N GLU A 102 19.29 12.78 0.34
CA GLU A 102 18.23 13.78 0.41
C GLU A 102 16.88 13.16 0.82
N ASN A 103 16.84 11.84 0.96
CA ASN A 103 15.65 11.12 1.35
C ASN A 103 15.21 11.48 2.78
N SER A 104 13.92 11.82 2.92
CA SER A 104 13.27 12.11 4.21
C SER A 104 12.23 11.06 4.62
N ILE A 105 12.00 10.05 3.78
CA ILE A 105 10.99 9.01 4.05
C ILE A 105 11.47 8.10 5.17
N ARG A 106 10.71 8.05 6.25
CA ARG A 106 10.96 7.18 7.41
C ARG A 106 9.79 6.27 7.73
N ARG A 107 8.59 6.59 7.25
CA ARG A 107 7.36 5.83 7.47
C ARG A 107 6.84 5.27 6.15
N CYS A 108 6.57 3.96 6.08
CA CYS A 108 6.06 3.30 4.89
C CYS A 108 4.82 2.46 5.22
N LEU A 109 3.69 2.71 4.56
CA LEU A 109 2.51 1.86 4.61
C LEU A 109 2.27 1.29 3.21
N VAL A 110 2.34 -0.02 3.08
CA VAL A 110 2.25 -0.70 1.78
C VAL A 110 1.11 -1.71 1.81
N LEU A 111 0.28 -1.67 0.78
CA LEU A 111 -0.82 -2.62 0.60
C LEU A 111 -0.28 -4.02 0.33
N ALA A 112 -0.83 -4.98 1.04
CA ALA A 112 -0.65 -6.41 0.82
C ALA A 112 -2.01 -7.13 0.88
N THR A 113 -1.99 -8.45 0.84
CA THR A 113 -3.19 -9.28 1.03
C THR A 113 -2.87 -10.44 1.98
N PRO A 114 -3.87 -11.16 2.50
CA PRO A 114 -3.66 -12.38 3.29
C PRO A 114 -2.89 -13.50 2.57
N SER A 115 -2.60 -13.36 1.27
CA SER A 115 -1.69 -14.26 0.55
C SER A 115 -0.24 -14.19 1.06
N PHE A 116 0.17 -13.04 1.62
CA PHE A 116 1.41 -12.90 2.36
C PHE A 116 1.15 -13.26 3.82
N GLN A 117 1.71 -14.39 4.26
CA GLN A 117 1.58 -14.90 5.63
C GLN A 117 2.76 -14.46 6.49
N VAL A 118 2.51 -14.24 7.78
CA VAL A 118 3.50 -13.90 8.80
C VAL A 118 3.43 -14.86 9.98
N ALA A 119 4.46 -14.88 10.82
CA ALA A 119 4.56 -15.84 11.93
C ALA A 119 3.45 -15.66 12.99
N GLU A 120 2.91 -14.46 13.12
CA GLU A 120 1.83 -14.14 14.05
C GLU A 120 0.44 -14.60 13.58
N ASP A 121 0.31 -15.03 12.32
CA ASP A 121 -0.95 -15.56 11.79
C ASP A 121 -1.30 -16.88 12.42
N ARG A 122 -2.59 -17.10 12.66
CA ARG A 122 -3.12 -18.35 13.18
C ARG A 122 -3.73 -19.19 12.07
N SER A 123 -3.79 -20.50 12.28
CA SER A 123 -4.44 -21.39 11.33
C SER A 123 -5.90 -21.02 11.14
N SER A 124 -6.31 -20.85 9.89
CA SER A 124 -7.68 -20.54 9.51
C SER A 124 -8.01 -21.32 8.23
N TRP A 125 -8.96 -22.28 8.33
CA TRP A 125 -9.41 -23.06 7.18
C TRP A 125 -10.01 -22.15 6.07
N LYS A 126 -10.72 -21.08 6.49
CA LYS A 126 -11.28 -20.05 5.59
C LYS A 126 -10.19 -19.41 4.73
N TRP A 127 -9.16 -18.89 5.37
CA TRP A 127 -8.05 -18.24 4.65
C TRP A 127 -7.17 -19.23 3.91
N TRP A 128 -6.95 -20.42 4.46
CA TRP A 128 -6.24 -21.47 3.75
C TRP A 128 -6.92 -21.81 2.42
N PHE A 129 -8.25 -21.99 2.42
CA PHE A 129 -9.01 -22.27 1.19
C PHE A 129 -8.94 -21.11 0.18
N ILE A 130 -9.22 -19.88 0.62
CA ILE A 130 -9.21 -18.68 -0.24
C ILE A 130 -7.82 -18.48 -0.86
N VAL A 131 -6.77 -18.50 -0.05
CA VAL A 131 -5.39 -18.31 -0.51
C VAL A 131 -4.95 -19.44 -1.44
N SER A 132 -5.39 -20.68 -1.20
CA SER A 132 -5.10 -21.82 -2.10
C SER A 132 -5.72 -21.63 -3.49
N VAL A 133 -6.96 -21.13 -3.54
CA VAL A 133 -7.63 -20.78 -4.82
C VAL A 133 -6.90 -19.62 -5.52
N ILE A 134 -6.57 -18.57 -4.78
CA ILE A 134 -5.82 -17.43 -5.33
C ILE A 134 -4.45 -17.87 -5.84
N ARG A 135 -3.75 -18.75 -5.12
CA ARG A 135 -2.46 -19.29 -5.54
C ARG A 135 -2.56 -20.11 -6.82
N MET A 136 -3.61 -20.93 -6.93
CA MET A 136 -3.84 -21.78 -8.11
C MET A 136 -4.17 -20.95 -9.37
N LEU A 137 -4.96 -19.88 -9.22
CA LEU A 137 -5.45 -19.08 -10.35
C LEU A 137 -4.62 -17.81 -10.60
N GLY A 138 -3.92 -17.32 -9.58
CA GLY A 138 -3.27 -16.01 -9.60
C GLY A 138 -1.88 -15.98 -10.24
N GLY A 139 -1.21 -17.12 -10.41
CA GLY A 139 0.08 -17.20 -11.09
C GLY A 139 1.07 -16.12 -10.66
N ASP A 140 1.54 -15.34 -11.60
CA ASP A 140 2.52 -14.25 -11.38
C ASP A 140 1.97 -13.16 -10.44
N ALA A 141 0.68 -12.88 -10.48
CA ALA A 141 0.09 -11.89 -9.57
C ALA A 141 0.15 -12.34 -8.11
N TYR A 142 -0.05 -13.63 -7.83
CA TYR A 142 0.15 -14.17 -6.49
C TYR A 142 1.62 -14.07 -6.06
N ALA A 143 2.54 -14.46 -6.96
CA ALA A 143 3.98 -14.37 -6.68
C ALA A 143 4.43 -12.93 -6.41
N ASP A 144 3.90 -11.97 -7.14
CA ASP A 144 4.22 -10.54 -6.97
C ASP A 144 3.71 -10.01 -5.62
N ILE A 145 2.47 -10.32 -5.22
CA ILE A 145 1.94 -9.95 -3.89
C ILE A 145 2.79 -10.53 -2.75
N VAL A 146 3.17 -11.81 -2.84
CA VAL A 146 4.05 -12.43 -1.84
C VAL A 146 5.44 -11.79 -1.86
N GLY A 147 5.94 -11.44 -3.04
CA GLY A 147 7.20 -10.73 -3.24
C GLY A 147 7.20 -9.35 -2.57
N ILE A 148 6.12 -8.58 -2.74
CA ILE A 148 5.94 -7.28 -2.06
C ILE A 148 6.08 -7.46 -0.54
N GLY A 149 5.35 -8.42 0.03
CA GLY A 149 5.41 -8.71 1.45
C GLY A 149 6.83 -9.01 1.94
N LYS A 150 7.54 -9.89 1.21
CA LYS A 150 8.92 -10.26 1.54
C LYS A 150 9.89 -9.08 1.48
N VAL A 151 9.81 -8.25 0.44
CA VAL A 151 10.70 -7.09 0.28
C VAL A 151 10.47 -6.09 1.41
N VAL A 152 9.22 -5.75 1.70
CA VAL A 152 8.91 -4.73 2.71
C VAL A 152 9.19 -5.23 4.12
N SER A 153 8.85 -6.48 4.46
CA SER A 153 9.09 -7.04 5.79
C SER A 153 10.57 -7.32 6.11
N ALA A 154 11.43 -7.34 5.08
CA ALA A 154 12.88 -7.46 5.26
C ALA A 154 13.58 -6.12 5.59
N LEU A 155 12.88 -5.00 5.53
CA LEU A 155 13.44 -3.70 5.86
C LEU A 155 13.72 -3.59 7.37
N PRO A 156 14.90 -3.08 7.78
CA PRO A 156 15.16 -2.77 9.18
C PRO A 156 14.19 -1.70 9.68
N VAL A 157 13.46 -1.99 10.75
CA VAL A 157 12.42 -1.10 11.30
C VAL A 157 12.98 0.21 11.83
N ASP A 158 14.23 0.20 12.28
CA ASP A 158 14.98 1.38 12.71
C ASP A 158 15.41 2.29 11.56
N GLU A 159 15.53 1.77 10.34
CA GLU A 159 15.79 2.56 9.13
C GLU A 159 14.47 3.06 8.49
N VAL A 160 13.47 2.17 8.41
CA VAL A 160 12.16 2.46 7.80
C VAL A 160 11.04 1.84 8.65
N GLU A 161 10.23 2.67 9.27
CA GLU A 161 9.04 2.26 10.03
C GLU A 161 7.95 1.74 9.07
N TRP A 162 8.02 0.48 8.68
CA TRP A 162 7.05 -0.10 7.73
C TRP A 162 5.81 -0.69 8.40
N THR A 163 4.69 -0.68 7.70
CA THR A 163 3.48 -1.45 8.00
C THR A 163 2.96 -2.05 6.68
N LEU A 164 2.72 -3.36 6.66
CA LEU A 164 2.04 -4.05 5.54
C LEU A 164 0.57 -4.23 5.89
N PHE A 165 -0.31 -3.38 5.39
CA PHE A 165 -1.73 -3.53 5.64
C PHE A 165 -2.36 -4.51 4.65
N ARG A 166 -2.82 -5.66 5.17
CA ARG A 166 -3.36 -6.75 4.35
C ARG A 166 -4.87 -6.59 4.20
N VAL A 167 -5.30 -6.37 2.97
CA VAL A 167 -6.71 -6.14 2.65
C VAL A 167 -7.37 -7.38 2.05
N PRO A 168 -8.64 -7.66 2.42
CA PRO A 168 -9.46 -8.68 1.80
C PRO A 168 -10.08 -8.18 0.50
N VAL A 169 -11.27 -8.62 0.14
CA VAL A 169 -12.03 -8.08 -1.00
C VAL A 169 -12.42 -6.62 -0.72
N LEU A 170 -11.97 -5.71 -1.60
CA LEU A 170 -12.26 -4.29 -1.47
C LEU A 170 -13.58 -3.92 -2.15
N THR A 171 -14.43 -3.19 -1.44
CA THR A 171 -15.74 -2.72 -1.90
C THR A 171 -15.76 -1.19 -2.05
N ASN A 172 -16.79 -0.65 -2.73
CA ASN A 172 -17.03 0.80 -2.88
C ASN A 172 -18.07 1.34 -1.87
N GLY A 173 -18.33 0.61 -0.79
CA GLY A 173 -19.27 1.03 0.24
C GLY A 173 -18.79 2.24 1.04
N ASP A 174 -19.70 2.81 1.84
CA ASP A 174 -19.41 3.89 2.76
C ASP A 174 -18.42 3.48 3.86
N TYR A 175 -17.96 4.49 4.59
CA TYR A 175 -17.12 4.27 5.77
C TYR A 175 -17.84 3.39 6.80
N LYS A 176 -17.12 2.39 7.28
CA LYS A 176 -17.46 1.57 8.46
C LYS A 176 -16.20 1.45 9.33
N PRO A 177 -16.33 1.29 10.64
CA PRO A 177 -15.18 0.99 11.50
C PRO A 177 -14.34 -0.16 10.95
N VAL A 178 -13.04 -0.08 11.14
CA VAL A 178 -12.11 -1.13 10.70
C VAL A 178 -11.72 -2.01 11.86
N GLN A 179 -11.93 -3.30 11.70
CA GLN A 179 -11.32 -4.31 12.55
C GLN A 179 -9.90 -4.57 12.05
N THR A 180 -8.95 -4.56 12.98
CA THR A 180 -7.54 -4.81 12.70
C THR A 180 -7.07 -5.98 13.53
N ALA A 181 -6.64 -7.05 12.87
CA ALA A 181 -6.33 -8.33 13.50
C ALA A 181 -5.17 -9.03 12.77
N MET A 182 -4.66 -10.14 13.30
CA MET A 182 -3.88 -11.08 12.51
C MET A 182 -4.81 -12.07 11.80
N VAL A 183 -4.38 -12.63 10.69
CA VAL A 183 -5.16 -13.67 9.99
C VAL A 183 -5.38 -14.85 10.92
N GLY A 184 -6.60 -15.34 10.97
CA GLY A 184 -6.99 -16.49 11.81
C GLY A 184 -7.34 -16.17 13.27
N ASP A 185 -7.36 -14.88 13.65
CA ASP A 185 -7.68 -14.51 15.03
C ASP A 185 -9.20 -14.30 15.27
N GLY A 186 -10.01 -14.44 14.24
CA GLY A 186 -11.47 -14.40 14.31
C GLY A 186 -12.10 -13.05 13.97
N ASN A 187 -11.31 -11.96 13.98
CA ASN A 187 -11.75 -10.61 13.59
C ASN A 187 -11.26 -10.23 12.17
N ASP A 188 -10.92 -11.22 11.38
CA ASP A 188 -10.36 -11.15 10.05
C ASP A 188 -11.44 -11.37 8.97
N GLY A 189 -12.34 -10.40 8.79
CA GLY A 189 -13.44 -10.43 7.83
C GLY A 189 -12.99 -10.50 6.37
N LEU A 190 -13.96 -10.72 5.46
CA LEU A 190 -13.69 -10.95 4.05
C LEU A 190 -13.86 -9.70 3.17
N THR A 191 -14.35 -8.60 3.72
CA THR A 191 -14.62 -7.36 2.98
C THR A 191 -14.10 -6.13 3.71
N LEU A 192 -13.69 -5.13 2.95
CA LEU A 192 -13.28 -3.83 3.46
C LEU A 192 -13.68 -2.75 2.45
N SER A 193 -14.34 -1.68 2.88
CA SER A 193 -14.59 -0.56 1.98
C SER A 193 -13.31 0.24 1.72
N ARG A 194 -13.15 0.75 0.49
CA ARG A 194 -11.98 1.57 0.14
C ARG A 194 -11.91 2.84 0.96
N LYS A 195 -13.06 3.40 1.33
CA LYS A 195 -13.15 4.57 2.21
C LYS A 195 -12.67 4.24 3.62
N SER A 196 -13.12 3.11 4.19
CA SER A 196 -12.63 2.63 5.48
C SER A 196 -11.13 2.36 5.48
N ASN A 197 -10.62 1.75 4.40
CA ASN A 197 -9.19 1.51 4.22
C ASN A 197 -8.38 2.82 4.19
N ALA A 198 -8.86 3.83 3.43
CA ALA A 198 -8.20 5.12 3.34
C ALA A 198 -8.11 5.82 4.70
N VAL A 199 -9.21 5.85 5.46
CA VAL A 199 -9.24 6.45 6.81
C VAL A 199 -8.31 5.69 7.75
N TRP A 200 -8.33 4.35 7.74
CA TRP A 200 -7.45 3.55 8.58
C TRP A 200 -5.96 3.80 8.26
N VAL A 201 -5.59 3.90 6.98
CA VAL A 201 -4.20 4.18 6.59
C VAL A 201 -3.75 5.55 7.07
N LEU A 202 -4.62 6.57 7.04
CA LEU A 202 -4.32 7.89 7.61
C LEU A 202 -4.13 7.82 9.13
N GLN A 203 -5.01 7.12 9.84
CA GLN A 203 -4.88 6.95 11.28
C GLN A 203 -3.59 6.20 11.66
N GLU A 204 -3.28 5.10 10.99
CA GLU A 204 -2.06 4.33 11.25
C GLU A 204 -0.78 5.11 10.90
N LEU A 205 -0.84 6.01 9.92
CA LEU A 205 0.27 6.89 9.58
C LEU A 205 0.68 7.76 10.78
N GLU A 206 -0.30 8.21 11.59
CA GLU A 206 -0.10 9.06 12.76
C GLU A 206 0.12 8.25 14.04
N GLU A 207 -0.71 7.22 14.25
CA GLU A 207 -0.73 6.44 15.51
C GLU A 207 0.42 5.43 15.62
N LYS A 208 0.95 4.95 14.49
CA LYS A 208 2.09 4.02 14.40
C LYS A 208 1.92 2.74 15.24
N LYS A 209 0.69 2.23 15.38
CA LYS A 209 0.38 1.05 16.20
C LYS A 209 0.91 -0.26 15.61
N TRP A 210 1.12 -0.29 14.30
CA TRP A 210 1.47 -1.50 13.55
C TRP A 210 2.83 -1.40 12.86
N VAL A 211 3.75 -0.61 13.40
CA VAL A 211 5.13 -0.54 12.89
C VAL A 211 5.81 -1.91 13.00
N GLY A 212 6.46 -2.34 11.94
CA GLY A 212 7.13 -3.65 11.83
C GLY A 212 6.17 -4.84 11.75
N ARG A 213 4.87 -4.60 11.45
CA ARG A 213 3.85 -5.66 11.46
C ARG A 213 2.97 -5.65 10.20
N ALA A 214 2.26 -6.77 10.01
CA ALA A 214 1.40 -6.97 8.85
C ALA A 214 -0.05 -7.31 9.25
N PRO A 215 -0.83 -6.35 9.81
CA PRO A 215 -2.21 -6.60 10.19
C PRO A 215 -3.11 -6.89 8.97
N ALA A 216 -4.13 -7.71 9.18
CA ALA A 216 -5.27 -7.88 8.30
C ALA A 216 -6.38 -6.90 8.70
N LEU A 217 -6.96 -6.24 7.71
CA LEU A 217 -8.01 -5.24 7.88
C LEU A 217 -9.34 -5.78 7.37
N SER A 218 -10.44 -5.48 8.05
CA SER A 218 -11.78 -5.78 7.56
C SER A 218 -12.81 -4.83 8.13
N ASN A 219 -13.97 -4.72 7.48
CA ASN A 219 -15.13 -4.16 8.15
C ASN A 219 -15.84 -5.26 8.96
N PRO A 220 -16.53 -4.91 10.06
CA PRO A 220 -17.43 -5.83 10.74
C PRO A 220 -18.48 -6.40 9.78
N ALA A 221 -18.89 -7.62 10.01
CA ALA A 221 -19.94 -8.30 9.23
C ALA A 221 -21.29 -7.59 9.37
#